data_6fbe196e869acb37579f49419c0f4408
#
_entry.id   6fbe196e869acb37579f49419c0f4408
#
_cell.length_a   1.000
_cell.length_b   1.000
_cell.length_c   1.000
_cell.angle_alpha   90.00
_cell.angle_beta   90.00
_cell.angle_gamma   90.00
#
_symmetry.space_group_name_H-M   'P 1'
#
loop_
_entity.id
_entity.type
_entity.pdbx_description
1 polymer ?
#
loop_
_entity_poly.entity_id
_entity_poly.type
_entity_poly.pdbx_seq_one_letter_code
_entity_poly.pdbx_strand_id
1 'polypeptide(L)'
;MSESSDLSGTAETPIVPGPRFSPVTWFLNNAKWHGAEWWITIFGGVLLVAIILMTIFADRLSPHDPIKFVGAPFNRPGAQQSVVVLESNDSLQSVADLPGLAVGVVTNSQAGMELDELGIPYEKYSSIRPAVEALGNGEIDALVSDASDPKFKKQVRGQGVSVKTVGDPFGSSFALGTDNYGRDVLSRIISGARTVLGIAILAALMSAGVGIPLGLLSGFVGGSPDRVLSLVMDSIYSFPGLILAIAMAALLGPGMLNIAIAIAVIYVPVYFRLVRSKVLSIKEEVYIEAARSLGAAAATILGLYVFPNVIPSIVVIFSVNVADSILTEAGLSFLGLGLPPPTPDWGFDLSAGKRFVPSGYWWIITFPGMMIALLTLGFSMLGEGLNEILNPRLTEN
;
A
#
# COMPACT_ATOMS: atom_id res chain seq x y z
N MET A 1 63.30 49.13 46.13
CA MET A 1 61.86 49.28 46.39
C MET A 1 61.16 48.48 45.34
N SER A 2 60.64 47.39 45.83
CA SER A 2 59.99 46.30 45.13
C SER A 2 58.51 46.61 44.85
N GLU A 3 58.05 46.31 43.74
CA GLU A 3 56.65 46.06 43.57
C GLU A 3 56.49 44.86 42.66
N SER A 4 56.18 43.71 43.26
CA SER A 4 55.75 42.46 42.66
C SER A 4 54.27 42.57 42.43
N SER A 5 53.83 42.63 41.20
CA SER A 5 52.39 42.45 40.86
C SER A 5 52.11 41.01 40.54
N ASP A 6 51.33 40.45 41.42
CA ASP A 6 50.70 39.12 41.37
C ASP A 6 49.69 39.03 40.21
N LEU A 7 49.95 38.14 39.27
CA LEU A 7 49.06 37.83 38.16
C LEU A 7 48.65 36.34 38.23
N SER A 8 47.87 35.98 39.25
CA SER A 8 47.19 34.67 39.33
C SER A 8 45.67 34.86 39.45
N GLY A 9 45.06 35.20 38.32
CA GLY A 9 43.62 35.21 38.17
C GLY A 9 43.24 34.40 36.92
N THR A 10 43.33 33.08 37.01
CA THR A 10 42.67 32.19 36.02
C THR A 10 41.18 32.27 36.26
N ALA A 11 40.52 33.18 35.52
CA ALA A 11 39.05 33.16 35.44
C ALA A 11 38.63 31.88 34.75
N GLU A 12 38.11 30.90 35.52
CA GLU A 12 37.38 29.78 34.99
C GLU A 12 36.20 30.31 34.21
N THR A 13 36.26 30.19 32.87
CA THR A 13 35.08 30.40 32.02
C THR A 13 34.02 29.43 32.42
N PRO A 14 32.80 29.88 32.79
CA PRO A 14 31.70 28.95 33.13
C PRO A 14 31.43 28.06 31.93
N ILE A 15 31.52 26.76 32.14
CA ILE A 15 31.07 25.73 31.16
C ILE A 15 29.59 25.94 30.97
N VAL A 16 29.21 26.63 29.89
CA VAL A 16 27.80 26.71 29.46
C VAL A 16 27.39 25.32 29.05
N PRO A 17 26.46 24.68 29.78
CA PRO A 17 25.97 23.36 29.37
C PRO A 17 25.39 23.47 27.95
N GLY A 18 25.96 22.71 27.03
CA GLY A 18 25.50 22.68 25.66
C GLY A 18 23.97 22.36 25.61
N PRO A 19 23.26 22.83 24.60
CA PRO A 19 21.83 22.65 24.51
C PRO A 19 21.50 21.15 24.61
N ARG A 20 20.69 20.78 25.63
CA ARG A 20 20.20 19.44 25.77
C ARG A 20 19.43 19.07 24.51
N PHE A 21 19.92 18.09 23.77
CA PHE A 21 19.24 17.57 22.59
C PHE A 21 17.89 17.02 23.01
N SER A 22 16.83 17.78 22.77
CA SER A 22 15.45 17.30 22.90
C SER A 22 14.92 17.01 21.51
N PRO A 23 14.56 15.77 21.18
CA PRO A 23 14.02 15.44 19.87
C PRO A 23 12.76 16.24 19.53
N VAL A 24 11.98 16.62 20.54
CA VAL A 24 10.78 17.44 20.35
C VAL A 24 11.11 18.90 19.99
N THR A 25 12.09 19.51 20.65
CA THR A 25 12.50 20.89 20.34
C THR A 25 13.23 20.99 19.01
N TRP A 26 14.02 19.98 18.65
CA TRP A 26 14.64 19.86 17.33
C TRP A 26 13.55 19.74 16.24
N PHE A 27 12.57 18.88 16.46
CA PHE A 27 11.42 18.68 15.56
C PHE A 27 10.62 19.98 15.35
N LEU A 28 10.24 20.68 16.43
CA LEU A 28 9.46 21.92 16.34
C LEU A 28 10.25 23.08 15.73
N ASN A 29 11.55 23.13 15.93
CA ASN A 29 12.40 24.14 15.30
C ASN A 29 12.56 23.88 13.79
N ASN A 30 12.78 22.62 13.39
CA ASN A 30 12.84 22.27 11.97
C ASN A 30 11.51 22.52 11.25
N ALA A 31 10.37 22.22 11.88
CA ALA A 31 9.05 22.51 11.30
C ALA A 31 8.84 24.00 10.95
N LYS A 32 9.51 24.90 11.65
CA LYS A 32 9.46 26.35 11.36
C LYS A 32 10.36 26.79 10.19
N TRP A 33 11.40 26.00 9.88
CA TRP A 33 12.38 26.34 8.85
C TRP A 33 12.04 25.76 7.46
N HIS A 34 11.30 24.62 7.42
CA HIS A 34 11.04 23.88 6.18
C HIS A 34 9.61 24.03 5.62
N GLY A 35 8.75 24.85 6.22
CA GLY A 35 7.45 25.21 5.63
C GLY A 35 6.51 24.02 5.36
N ALA A 36 5.84 24.05 4.18
CA ALA A 36 4.86 23.04 3.78
C ALA A 36 5.45 21.64 3.57
N GLU A 37 6.70 21.55 3.15
CA GLU A 37 7.39 20.31 2.75
C GLU A 37 7.67 19.41 3.96
N TRP A 38 7.91 20.02 5.12
CA TRP A 38 8.00 19.29 6.39
C TRP A 38 6.71 18.56 6.75
N TRP A 39 5.55 19.19 6.54
CA TRP A 39 4.27 18.57 6.78
C TRP A 39 3.96 17.45 5.79
N ILE A 40 4.39 17.60 4.55
CA ILE A 40 4.30 16.55 3.51
C ILE A 40 5.09 15.32 3.95
N THR A 41 6.32 15.51 4.42
CA THR A 41 7.19 14.43 4.91
C THR A 41 6.57 13.70 6.10
N ILE A 42 6.04 14.45 7.07
CA ILE A 42 5.39 13.87 8.26
C ILE A 42 4.15 13.08 7.84
N PHE A 43 3.31 13.66 7.00
CA PHE A 43 2.09 12.99 6.55
C PHE A 43 2.43 11.69 5.79
N GLY A 44 3.37 11.73 4.86
CA GLY A 44 3.88 10.54 4.18
C GLY A 44 4.44 9.50 5.14
N GLY A 45 5.26 9.95 6.11
CA GLY A 45 5.84 9.08 7.14
C GLY A 45 4.77 8.43 8.04
N VAL A 46 3.80 9.19 8.52
CA VAL A 46 2.68 8.67 9.35
C VAL A 46 1.85 7.66 8.56
N LEU A 47 1.54 7.98 7.30
CA LEU A 47 0.80 7.08 6.40
C LEU A 47 1.54 5.76 6.22
N LEU A 48 2.85 5.82 5.94
CA LEU A 48 3.68 4.62 5.79
C LEU A 48 3.77 3.80 7.08
N VAL A 49 3.99 4.46 8.22
CA VAL A 49 4.02 3.77 9.52
C VAL A 49 2.69 3.07 9.78
N ALA A 50 1.55 3.72 9.50
CA ALA A 50 0.24 3.11 9.65
C ALA A 50 0.08 1.85 8.77
N ILE A 51 0.49 1.91 7.49
CA ILE A 51 0.40 0.76 6.57
C ILE A 51 1.39 -0.33 6.96
N ILE A 52 2.61 0.01 7.40
CA ILE A 52 3.60 -0.96 7.88
C ILE A 52 3.09 -1.66 9.15
N LEU A 53 2.52 -0.93 10.10
CA LEU A 53 1.90 -1.51 11.29
C LEU A 53 0.73 -2.42 10.92
N MET A 54 -0.13 -1.99 10.00
CA MET A 54 -1.19 -2.84 9.44
C MET A 54 -0.62 -4.12 8.83
N THR A 55 0.49 -4.04 8.12
CA THR A 55 1.18 -5.19 7.50
C THR A 55 1.74 -6.15 8.54
N ILE A 56 2.39 -5.64 9.59
CA ILE A 56 2.98 -6.44 10.67
C ILE A 56 1.88 -7.17 11.47
N PHE A 57 0.82 -6.45 11.80
CA PHE A 57 -0.29 -6.98 12.61
C PHE A 57 -1.42 -7.56 11.76
N ALA A 58 -1.21 -7.83 10.47
CA ALA A 58 -2.25 -8.27 9.54
C ALA A 58 -3.06 -9.47 10.05
N ASP A 59 -2.41 -10.48 10.65
CA ASP A 59 -3.09 -11.67 11.17
C ASP A 59 -4.02 -11.39 12.36
N ARG A 60 -3.80 -10.27 13.08
CA ARG A 60 -4.65 -9.84 14.20
C ARG A 60 -5.71 -8.83 13.76
N LEU A 61 -5.42 -8.05 12.72
CA LEU A 61 -6.30 -7.01 12.23
C LEU A 61 -7.29 -7.52 11.19
N SER A 62 -7.00 -8.65 10.52
CA SER A 62 -7.89 -9.27 9.56
C SER A 62 -9.08 -9.91 10.30
N PRO A 63 -10.32 -9.45 10.06
CA PRO A 63 -11.50 -10.04 10.71
C PRO A 63 -11.73 -11.50 10.33
N HIS A 64 -11.34 -11.85 9.09
CA HIS A 64 -11.53 -13.17 8.52
C HIS A 64 -10.26 -13.67 7.85
N ASP A 65 -10.22 -14.97 7.52
CA ASP A 65 -9.16 -15.53 6.68
C ASP A 65 -9.27 -14.93 5.26
N PRO A 66 -8.23 -14.25 4.74
CA PRO A 66 -8.30 -13.54 3.46
C PRO A 66 -8.46 -14.46 2.24
N ILE A 67 -8.29 -15.77 2.43
CA ILE A 67 -8.31 -16.78 1.37
C ILE A 67 -9.66 -17.51 1.34
N LYS A 68 -10.30 -17.70 2.49
CA LYS A 68 -11.55 -18.46 2.62
C LYS A 68 -12.77 -17.68 2.15
N PHE A 69 -13.76 -18.43 1.70
CA PHE A 69 -15.10 -17.90 1.44
C PHE A 69 -15.83 -17.80 2.78
N VAL A 70 -16.14 -16.57 3.18
CA VAL A 70 -16.70 -16.26 4.51
C VAL A 70 -18.10 -15.65 4.44
N GLY A 71 -18.55 -15.31 3.24
CA GLY A 71 -19.86 -14.73 3.02
C GLY A 71 -20.36 -14.94 1.60
N ALA A 72 -21.56 -14.46 1.31
CA ALA A 72 -22.08 -14.48 -0.05
C ALA A 72 -21.24 -13.61 -0.99
N PRO A 73 -21.09 -14.00 -2.27
CA PRO A 73 -20.44 -13.15 -3.27
C PRO A 73 -21.13 -11.80 -3.38
N PHE A 74 -20.32 -10.73 -3.54
CA PHE A 74 -20.80 -9.36 -3.74
C PHE A 74 -21.64 -8.77 -2.59
N ASN A 75 -21.45 -9.25 -1.36
CA ASN A 75 -22.06 -8.60 -0.20
C ASN A 75 -21.53 -7.17 -0.07
N ARG A 76 -22.45 -6.22 0.09
CA ARG A 76 -22.09 -4.78 0.11
C ARG A 76 -21.37 -4.40 1.39
N PRO A 77 -20.51 -3.34 1.34
CA PRO A 77 -19.88 -2.79 2.53
C PRO A 77 -20.92 -2.44 3.61
N GLY A 78 -20.73 -2.99 4.81
CA GLY A 78 -21.58 -2.76 5.96
C GLY A 78 -23.00 -3.30 5.87
N ALA A 79 -23.33 -4.10 4.82
CA ALA A 79 -24.67 -4.66 4.66
C ALA A 79 -24.98 -5.70 5.74
N GLN A 80 -26.18 -5.61 6.31
CA GLN A 80 -26.77 -6.59 7.20
C GLN A 80 -28.12 -7.04 6.66
N GLN A 81 -28.58 -8.21 7.08
CA GLN A 81 -29.84 -8.75 6.63
C GLN A 81 -30.99 -8.22 7.49
N SER A 82 -32.12 -8.00 6.89
CA SER A 82 -33.35 -7.56 7.56
C SER A 82 -34.51 -8.49 7.17
N VAL A 83 -35.39 -8.71 8.11
CA VAL A 83 -36.70 -9.35 7.81
C VAL A 83 -37.63 -8.29 7.24
N VAL A 84 -38.11 -8.53 6.03
CA VAL A 84 -39.01 -7.64 5.28
C VAL A 84 -40.36 -8.31 5.18
N VAL A 85 -41.39 -7.61 5.60
CA VAL A 85 -42.77 -8.08 5.56
C VAL A 85 -43.66 -7.04 4.89
N LEU A 86 -44.87 -7.44 4.50
CA LEU A 86 -45.89 -6.49 4.05
C LEU A 86 -46.23 -5.51 5.17
N GLU A 87 -46.47 -4.25 4.83
CA GLU A 87 -46.84 -3.20 5.80
C GLU A 87 -48.08 -3.54 6.64
N SER A 88 -48.98 -4.35 6.08
CA SER A 88 -50.18 -4.89 6.73
C SER A 88 -49.94 -6.05 7.70
N ASN A 89 -48.72 -6.62 7.72
CA ASN A 89 -48.41 -7.78 8.58
C ASN A 89 -47.77 -7.29 9.89
N ASP A 90 -48.53 -7.32 10.98
CA ASP A 90 -48.10 -6.94 12.32
C ASP A 90 -47.75 -8.14 13.23
N SER A 91 -47.86 -9.37 12.71
CA SER A 91 -47.63 -10.58 13.49
C SER A 91 -46.16 -10.90 13.73
N LEU A 92 -45.26 -10.40 12.89
CA LEU A 92 -43.81 -10.62 12.93
C LEU A 92 -43.09 -9.42 13.55
N GLN A 93 -42.23 -9.67 14.53
CA GLN A 93 -41.47 -8.60 15.23
C GLN A 93 -39.97 -8.81 15.12
N SER A 94 -39.48 -10.02 14.84
CA SER A 94 -38.04 -10.31 14.81
C SER A 94 -37.73 -11.54 13.95
N VAL A 95 -36.44 -11.83 13.75
CA VAL A 95 -35.97 -13.05 13.08
C VAL A 95 -36.36 -14.33 13.84
N ALA A 96 -36.57 -14.24 15.15
CA ALA A 96 -36.95 -15.36 15.98
C ALA A 96 -38.38 -15.87 15.68
N ASP A 97 -39.21 -15.06 15.01
CA ASP A 97 -40.60 -15.43 14.65
C ASP A 97 -40.68 -16.11 13.29
N LEU A 98 -39.59 -16.27 12.55
CA LEU A 98 -39.54 -16.87 11.22
C LEU A 98 -39.76 -18.40 11.19
N PRO A 99 -39.36 -19.19 12.21
CA PRO A 99 -39.57 -20.64 12.18
C PRO A 99 -41.04 -21.04 11.96
N GLY A 100 -41.28 -21.85 10.92
CA GLY A 100 -42.62 -22.31 10.57
C GLY A 100 -43.39 -21.42 9.58
N LEU A 101 -42.83 -20.32 9.15
CA LEU A 101 -43.35 -19.41 8.15
C LEU A 101 -42.75 -19.67 6.77
N ALA A 102 -43.43 -19.26 5.70
CA ALA A 102 -42.90 -19.26 4.35
C ALA A 102 -41.92 -18.06 4.18
N VAL A 103 -40.64 -18.37 4.25
CA VAL A 103 -39.56 -17.33 4.16
C VAL A 103 -38.91 -17.41 2.78
N GLY A 104 -38.81 -16.25 2.11
CA GLY A 104 -38.10 -16.14 0.83
C GLY A 104 -36.71 -15.55 0.97
N VAL A 105 -35.78 -16.04 0.14
CA VAL A 105 -34.44 -15.42 -0.02
C VAL A 105 -34.03 -15.39 -1.49
N VAL A 106 -33.11 -14.50 -1.83
CA VAL A 106 -32.47 -14.53 -3.15
C VAL A 106 -31.35 -15.59 -3.15
N THR A 107 -31.29 -16.38 -4.20
CA THR A 107 -30.25 -17.41 -4.37
C THR A 107 -28.86 -16.83 -4.25
N ASN A 108 -27.96 -17.53 -3.56
CA ASN A 108 -26.56 -17.11 -3.30
C ASN A 108 -26.44 -15.75 -2.60
N SER A 109 -27.42 -15.35 -1.80
CA SER A 109 -27.37 -14.17 -0.96
C SER A 109 -26.86 -14.48 0.44
N GLN A 110 -26.38 -13.46 1.14
CA GLN A 110 -25.99 -13.54 2.56
C GLN A 110 -27.18 -13.97 3.43
N ALA A 111 -28.39 -13.54 3.08
CA ALA A 111 -29.61 -13.92 3.77
C ALA A 111 -29.80 -15.44 3.85
N GLY A 112 -29.55 -16.15 2.73
CA GLY A 112 -29.66 -17.61 2.72
C GLY A 112 -28.61 -18.27 3.62
N MET A 113 -27.37 -17.79 3.64
CA MET A 113 -26.31 -18.32 4.50
C MET A 113 -26.64 -18.11 5.99
N GLU A 114 -27.15 -16.95 6.36
CA GLU A 114 -27.56 -16.64 7.75
C GLU A 114 -28.74 -17.50 8.20
N LEU A 115 -29.74 -17.75 7.32
CA LEU A 115 -30.86 -18.61 7.65
C LEU A 115 -30.44 -20.10 7.74
N ASP A 116 -29.48 -20.55 6.92
CA ASP A 116 -28.87 -21.87 7.03
C ASP A 116 -28.20 -22.06 8.40
N GLU A 117 -27.46 -21.06 8.89
CA GLU A 117 -26.83 -21.08 10.22
C GLU A 117 -27.86 -21.10 11.36
N LEU A 118 -28.98 -20.40 11.18
CA LEU A 118 -30.10 -20.41 12.14
C LEU A 118 -30.99 -21.64 12.04
N GLY A 119 -30.80 -22.49 11.02
CA GLY A 119 -31.63 -23.67 10.79
C GLY A 119 -33.09 -23.37 10.36
N ILE A 120 -33.29 -22.17 9.76
CA ILE A 120 -34.62 -21.72 9.32
C ILE A 120 -34.79 -22.11 7.86
N PRO A 121 -35.84 -22.92 7.50
CA PRO A 121 -36.11 -23.27 6.12
C PRO A 121 -36.60 -22.07 5.32
N TYR A 122 -36.24 -22.01 4.04
CA TYR A 122 -36.59 -20.89 3.16
C TYR A 122 -36.75 -21.34 1.70
N GLU A 123 -37.44 -20.52 0.92
CA GLU A 123 -37.57 -20.66 -0.53
C GLU A 123 -36.58 -19.80 -1.28
N LYS A 124 -36.00 -20.31 -2.38
CA LYS A 124 -34.98 -19.63 -3.18
C LYS A 124 -35.58 -18.96 -4.41
N TYR A 125 -35.40 -17.67 -4.52
CA TYR A 125 -35.78 -16.87 -5.68
C TYR A 125 -34.57 -16.50 -6.52
N SER A 126 -34.70 -16.47 -7.84
CA SER A 126 -33.58 -16.16 -8.76
C SER A 126 -33.08 -14.72 -8.66
N SER A 127 -33.93 -13.81 -8.21
CA SER A 127 -33.59 -12.39 -8.01
C SER A 127 -34.58 -11.70 -7.04
N ILE A 128 -34.28 -10.45 -6.70
CA ILE A 128 -35.12 -9.63 -5.79
C ILE A 128 -36.54 -9.47 -6.34
N ARG A 129 -36.70 -9.31 -7.67
CA ARG A 129 -38.00 -8.99 -8.28
C ARG A 129 -39.04 -10.10 -8.03
N PRO A 130 -38.82 -11.39 -8.39
CA PRO A 130 -39.78 -12.44 -8.10
C PRO A 130 -39.98 -12.67 -6.60
N ALA A 131 -38.96 -12.43 -5.76
CA ALA A 131 -39.12 -12.55 -4.32
C ALA A 131 -40.07 -11.47 -3.73
N VAL A 132 -39.99 -10.24 -4.21
CA VAL A 132 -40.90 -9.16 -3.82
C VAL A 132 -42.29 -9.38 -4.36
N GLU A 133 -42.44 -9.96 -5.56
CA GLU A 133 -43.73 -10.32 -6.17
C GLU A 133 -44.40 -11.41 -5.35
N ALA A 134 -43.67 -12.46 -4.97
CA ALA A 134 -44.17 -13.52 -4.11
C ALA A 134 -44.62 -13.01 -2.73
N LEU A 135 -43.86 -12.05 -2.14
CA LEU A 135 -44.26 -11.39 -0.90
C LEU A 135 -45.55 -10.57 -1.10
N GLY A 136 -45.66 -9.85 -2.21
CA GLY A 136 -46.83 -9.03 -2.53
C GLY A 136 -48.10 -9.89 -2.78
N ASN A 137 -47.94 -11.07 -3.36
CA ASN A 137 -49.02 -12.03 -3.61
C ASN A 137 -49.41 -12.87 -2.37
N GLY A 138 -48.65 -12.78 -1.27
CA GLY A 138 -48.87 -13.61 -0.08
C GLY A 138 -48.42 -15.07 -0.24
N GLU A 139 -47.54 -15.37 -1.22
CA GLU A 139 -46.95 -16.70 -1.41
C GLU A 139 -45.87 -16.98 -0.35
N ILE A 140 -45.23 -15.93 0.17
CA ILE A 140 -44.32 -15.96 1.31
C ILE A 140 -44.77 -14.95 2.37
N ASP A 141 -44.51 -15.27 3.64
CA ASP A 141 -44.87 -14.45 4.79
C ASP A 141 -43.82 -13.37 5.06
N ALA A 142 -42.54 -13.68 4.76
CA ALA A 142 -41.41 -12.79 4.96
C ALA A 142 -40.36 -12.98 3.87
N LEU A 143 -39.64 -11.89 3.56
CA LEU A 143 -38.45 -11.90 2.70
C LEU A 143 -37.24 -11.45 3.52
N VAL A 144 -36.16 -12.24 3.55
CA VAL A 144 -34.91 -11.84 4.19
C VAL A 144 -33.95 -11.33 3.13
N SER A 145 -33.56 -10.07 3.28
CA SER A 145 -32.68 -9.38 2.33
C SER A 145 -32.01 -8.17 2.96
N ASP A 146 -30.97 -7.63 2.30
CA ASP A 146 -30.44 -6.30 2.62
C ASP A 146 -31.46 -5.22 2.20
N ALA A 147 -32.30 -4.79 3.14
CA ALA A 147 -33.30 -3.74 2.91
C ALA A 147 -32.69 -2.36 2.65
N SER A 148 -31.39 -2.17 2.96
CA SER A 148 -30.65 -0.93 2.67
C SER A 148 -30.22 -0.83 1.20
N ASP A 149 -30.22 -1.94 0.44
CA ASP A 149 -29.76 -1.98 -0.96
C ASP A 149 -30.64 -1.06 -1.84
N PRO A 150 -30.03 -0.10 -2.57
CA PRO A 150 -30.75 0.70 -3.56
C PRO A 150 -31.49 -0.12 -4.63
N LYS A 151 -30.95 -1.28 -5.01
CA LYS A 151 -31.60 -2.20 -5.95
C LYS A 151 -32.87 -2.79 -5.35
N PHE A 152 -32.82 -3.21 -4.09
CA PHE A 152 -33.97 -3.70 -3.36
C PHE A 152 -35.08 -2.62 -3.30
N LYS A 153 -34.75 -1.43 -2.82
CA LYS A 153 -35.69 -0.29 -2.73
C LYS A 153 -36.32 0.06 -4.09
N LYS A 154 -35.52 0.02 -5.16
CA LYS A 154 -36.02 0.28 -6.52
C LYS A 154 -37.05 -0.80 -6.98
N GLN A 155 -36.78 -2.07 -6.68
CA GLN A 155 -37.68 -3.18 -7.06
C GLN A 155 -39.00 -3.11 -6.28
N VAL A 156 -38.95 -2.90 -4.96
CA VAL A 156 -40.12 -2.74 -4.12
C VAL A 156 -41.02 -1.60 -4.64
N ARG A 157 -40.43 -0.42 -4.91
CA ARG A 157 -41.16 0.74 -5.45
C ARG A 157 -41.74 0.44 -6.85
N GLY A 158 -40.97 -0.26 -7.70
CA GLY A 158 -41.37 -0.58 -9.08
C GLY A 158 -42.56 -1.54 -9.17
N GLN A 159 -42.79 -2.32 -8.11
CA GLN A 159 -43.93 -3.29 -8.03
C GLN A 159 -45.12 -2.72 -7.23
N GLY A 160 -44.97 -1.55 -6.62
CA GLY A 160 -46.04 -0.93 -5.83
C GLY A 160 -46.35 -1.67 -4.53
N VAL A 161 -45.44 -2.53 -4.04
CA VAL A 161 -45.62 -3.31 -2.81
C VAL A 161 -45.16 -2.43 -1.62
N SER A 162 -46.05 -2.25 -0.65
CA SER A 162 -45.72 -1.57 0.60
C SER A 162 -45.13 -2.55 1.61
N VAL A 163 -43.87 -2.34 1.98
CA VAL A 163 -43.12 -3.23 2.90
C VAL A 163 -42.53 -2.46 4.06
N LYS A 164 -42.38 -3.13 5.19
CA LYS A 164 -41.63 -2.66 6.37
C LYS A 164 -40.59 -3.68 6.77
N THR A 165 -39.54 -3.21 7.44
CA THR A 165 -38.54 -4.07 8.11
C THR A 165 -38.97 -4.28 9.55
N VAL A 166 -38.77 -5.50 10.05
CA VAL A 166 -39.11 -5.86 11.43
C VAL A 166 -37.86 -6.41 12.14
N GLY A 167 -37.75 -6.08 13.42
CA GLY A 167 -36.58 -6.40 14.24
C GLY A 167 -35.33 -5.61 13.87
N ASP A 168 -34.25 -5.89 14.61
CA ASP A 168 -32.95 -5.35 14.29
C ASP A 168 -32.31 -6.08 13.10
N PRO A 169 -31.51 -5.38 12.28
CA PRO A 169 -30.69 -6.03 11.26
C PRO A 169 -29.77 -7.10 11.89
N PHE A 170 -29.63 -8.23 11.23
CA PHE A 170 -28.88 -9.38 11.76
C PHE A 170 -27.87 -9.93 10.75
N GLY A 171 -27.08 -10.91 11.21
CA GLY A 171 -26.09 -11.61 10.41
C GLY A 171 -24.75 -10.88 10.29
N SER A 172 -23.85 -11.52 9.57
CA SER A 172 -22.49 -11.08 9.40
C SER A 172 -22.40 -9.81 8.56
N SER A 173 -21.66 -8.82 9.06
CA SER A 173 -21.43 -7.56 8.38
C SER A 173 -19.96 -7.48 7.95
N PHE A 174 -19.74 -7.26 6.66
CA PHE A 174 -18.40 -7.08 6.07
C PHE A 174 -18.13 -5.59 5.88
N ALA A 175 -17.16 -5.03 6.62
CA ALA A 175 -16.89 -3.58 6.64
C ALA A 175 -16.64 -3.00 5.23
N LEU A 176 -15.87 -3.71 4.39
CA LEU A 176 -15.60 -3.33 3.01
C LEU A 176 -16.31 -4.25 1.99
N GLY A 177 -17.24 -5.07 2.45
CA GLY A 177 -17.98 -6.01 1.62
C GLY A 177 -17.18 -7.26 1.27
N THR A 178 -17.76 -8.10 0.38
CA THR A 178 -17.10 -9.30 -0.14
C THR A 178 -16.82 -9.18 -1.64
N ASP A 179 -15.86 -9.98 -2.11
CA ASP A 179 -15.53 -10.06 -3.52
C ASP A 179 -16.47 -11.02 -4.29
N ASN A 180 -16.12 -11.31 -5.54
CA ASN A 180 -16.89 -12.23 -6.41
C ASN A 180 -16.84 -13.69 -5.97
N TYR A 181 -16.02 -14.05 -5.00
CA TYR A 181 -15.92 -15.39 -4.41
C TYR A 181 -16.48 -15.42 -2.97
N GLY A 182 -16.97 -14.30 -2.44
CA GLY A 182 -17.43 -14.22 -1.04
C GLY A 182 -16.30 -14.12 -0.02
N ARG A 183 -15.10 -13.68 -0.44
CA ARG A 183 -13.97 -13.41 0.47
C ARG A 183 -14.07 -11.99 1.01
N ASP A 184 -13.69 -11.79 2.27
CA ASP A 184 -13.72 -10.48 2.90
C ASP A 184 -12.69 -9.52 2.29
N VAL A 185 -13.18 -8.42 1.70
CA VAL A 185 -12.32 -7.42 1.05
C VAL A 185 -11.38 -6.74 2.03
N LEU A 186 -11.82 -6.45 3.28
CA LEU A 186 -10.97 -5.83 4.30
C LEU A 186 -9.79 -6.74 4.66
N SER A 187 -10.05 -8.01 4.91
CA SER A 187 -9.00 -8.99 5.22
C SER A 187 -8.00 -9.16 4.07
N ARG A 188 -8.48 -9.11 2.82
CA ARG A 188 -7.62 -9.16 1.63
C ARG A 188 -6.76 -7.91 1.48
N ILE A 189 -7.29 -6.73 1.78
CA ILE A 189 -6.53 -5.48 1.77
C ILE A 189 -5.41 -5.51 2.80
N ILE A 190 -5.74 -5.89 4.04
CA ILE A 190 -4.77 -5.94 5.14
C ILE A 190 -3.65 -6.95 4.82
N SER A 191 -4.01 -8.15 4.38
CA SER A 191 -3.04 -9.20 4.09
C SER A 191 -2.27 -8.94 2.78
N GLY A 192 -2.92 -8.34 1.78
CA GLY A 192 -2.29 -7.97 0.50
C GLY A 192 -1.17 -6.95 0.65
N ALA A 193 -1.21 -6.11 1.70
CA ALA A 193 -0.14 -5.19 2.01
C ALA A 193 1.21 -5.90 2.21
N ARG A 194 1.24 -7.11 2.81
CA ARG A 194 2.46 -7.92 2.96
C ARG A 194 3.04 -8.32 1.62
N THR A 195 2.18 -8.72 0.70
CA THR A 195 2.58 -9.15 -0.65
C THR A 195 3.21 -8.00 -1.42
N VAL A 196 2.46 -6.89 -1.54
CA VAL A 196 2.87 -5.73 -2.33
C VAL A 196 4.13 -5.08 -1.75
N LEU A 197 4.16 -4.79 -0.44
CA LEU A 197 5.35 -4.24 0.23
C LEU A 197 6.55 -5.18 0.16
N GLY A 198 6.33 -6.47 0.37
CA GLY A 198 7.39 -7.47 0.34
C GLY A 198 8.08 -7.52 -1.02
N ILE A 199 7.31 -7.55 -2.11
CA ILE A 199 7.85 -7.55 -3.48
C ILE A 199 8.55 -6.23 -3.78
N ALA A 200 7.93 -5.09 -3.48
CA ALA A 200 8.47 -3.78 -3.79
C ALA A 200 9.79 -3.50 -3.05
N ILE A 201 9.85 -3.79 -1.75
CA ILE A 201 11.09 -3.62 -0.95
C ILE A 201 12.18 -4.57 -1.45
N LEU A 202 11.84 -5.84 -1.71
CA LEU A 202 12.80 -6.82 -2.23
C LEU A 202 13.36 -6.37 -3.57
N ALA A 203 12.52 -5.91 -4.49
CA ALA A 203 12.94 -5.38 -5.79
C ALA A 203 13.87 -4.16 -5.64
N ALA A 204 13.52 -3.20 -4.78
CA ALA A 204 14.32 -2.01 -4.51
C ALA A 204 15.69 -2.37 -3.89
N LEU A 205 15.73 -3.32 -2.94
CA LEU A 205 16.98 -3.81 -2.34
C LEU A 205 17.86 -4.50 -3.36
N MET A 206 17.29 -5.34 -4.23
CA MET A 206 18.04 -6.02 -5.30
C MET A 206 18.60 -5.02 -6.31
N SER A 207 17.78 -4.02 -6.72
CA SER A 207 18.23 -2.97 -7.64
C SER A 207 19.38 -2.16 -7.04
N ALA A 208 19.23 -1.75 -5.77
CA ALA A 208 20.26 -1.02 -5.04
C ALA A 208 21.52 -1.88 -4.85
N GLY A 209 21.36 -3.16 -4.47
CA GLY A 209 22.46 -4.10 -4.25
C GLY A 209 23.35 -4.32 -5.47
N VAL A 210 22.80 -4.16 -6.67
CA VAL A 210 23.55 -4.26 -7.94
C VAL A 210 23.96 -2.87 -8.45
N GLY A 211 23.04 -1.94 -8.51
CA GLY A 211 23.25 -0.63 -9.14
C GLY A 211 24.23 0.26 -8.37
N ILE A 212 24.19 0.24 -7.03
CA ILE A 212 25.10 1.04 -6.21
C ILE A 212 26.56 0.63 -6.37
N PRO A 213 26.95 -0.65 -6.18
CA PRO A 213 28.34 -1.05 -6.36
C PRO A 213 28.86 -0.78 -7.77
N LEU A 214 28.03 -1.08 -8.79
CA LEU A 214 28.42 -0.82 -10.18
C LEU A 214 28.58 0.68 -10.46
N GLY A 215 27.71 1.53 -9.91
CA GLY A 215 27.80 2.97 -10.05
C GLY A 215 29.02 3.57 -9.32
N LEU A 216 29.34 3.09 -8.12
CA LEU A 216 30.54 3.44 -7.38
C LEU A 216 31.80 3.08 -8.17
N LEU A 217 31.89 1.84 -8.65
CA LEU A 217 33.02 1.35 -9.41
C LEU A 217 33.22 2.14 -10.71
N SER A 218 32.15 2.32 -11.47
CA SER A 218 32.14 3.03 -12.74
C SER A 218 32.59 4.49 -12.57
N GLY A 219 31.97 5.23 -11.66
CA GLY A 219 32.29 6.63 -11.42
C GLY A 219 33.71 6.86 -10.87
N PHE A 220 34.19 5.93 -10.01
CA PHE A 220 35.51 6.06 -9.38
C PHE A 220 36.65 5.68 -10.32
N VAL A 221 36.57 4.52 -10.99
CA VAL A 221 37.62 4.02 -11.90
C VAL A 221 37.66 4.83 -13.19
N GLY A 222 36.50 5.10 -13.79
CA GLY A 222 36.42 5.77 -15.09
C GLY A 222 36.94 4.93 -16.25
N GLY A 223 37.26 5.59 -17.36
CA GLY A 223 37.90 4.95 -18.53
C GLY A 223 37.03 3.90 -19.24
N SER A 224 37.66 2.78 -19.67
CA SER A 224 36.99 1.72 -20.41
C SER A 224 35.93 0.96 -19.59
N PRO A 225 36.14 0.59 -18.31
CA PRO A 225 35.10 -0.04 -17.50
C PRO A 225 33.86 0.83 -17.35
N ASP A 226 34.02 2.12 -17.14
CA ASP A 226 32.92 3.07 -17.05
C ASP A 226 32.10 3.12 -18.35
N ARG A 227 32.81 3.15 -19.51
CA ARG A 227 32.16 3.19 -20.82
C ARG A 227 31.33 1.93 -21.10
N VAL A 228 31.88 0.76 -20.76
CA VAL A 228 31.19 -0.52 -20.97
C VAL A 228 29.97 -0.65 -20.05
N LEU A 229 30.13 -0.35 -18.76
CA LEU A 229 29.03 -0.42 -17.80
C LEU A 229 27.92 0.57 -18.16
N SER A 230 28.26 1.79 -18.53
CA SER A 230 27.29 2.79 -18.98
C SER A 230 26.53 2.32 -20.23
N LEU A 231 27.23 1.75 -21.21
CA LEU A 231 26.58 1.23 -22.41
C LEU A 231 25.57 0.11 -22.09
N VAL A 232 25.92 -0.83 -21.19
CA VAL A 232 25.02 -1.89 -20.74
C VAL A 232 23.79 -1.31 -20.04
N MET A 233 24.00 -0.39 -19.09
CA MET A 233 22.91 0.24 -18.35
C MET A 233 22.00 1.07 -19.24
N ASP A 234 22.57 1.78 -20.22
CA ASP A 234 21.82 2.55 -21.19
C ASP A 234 21.01 1.65 -22.13
N SER A 235 21.56 0.49 -22.50
CA SER A 235 20.84 -0.52 -23.28
C SER A 235 19.62 -1.05 -22.55
N ILE A 236 19.75 -1.38 -21.26
CA ILE A 236 18.62 -1.83 -20.43
C ILE A 236 17.58 -0.70 -20.32
N TYR A 237 18.00 0.51 -20.04
CA TYR A 237 17.13 1.67 -19.84
C TYR A 237 16.45 2.16 -21.12
N SER A 238 16.93 1.76 -22.29
CA SER A 238 16.30 2.10 -23.58
C SER A 238 14.95 1.40 -23.81
N PHE A 239 14.71 0.29 -23.11
CA PHE A 239 13.43 -0.39 -23.16
C PHE A 239 12.39 0.32 -22.27
N PRO A 240 11.13 0.45 -22.74
CA PRO A 240 10.05 0.89 -21.85
C PRO A 240 9.95 -0.05 -20.63
N GLY A 241 10.13 0.52 -19.41
CA GLY A 241 10.30 -0.27 -18.19
C GLY A 241 9.22 -1.33 -17.97
N LEU A 242 7.93 -0.95 -18.11
CA LEU A 242 6.83 -1.90 -17.93
C LEU A 242 6.86 -3.04 -18.95
N ILE A 243 7.25 -2.76 -20.20
CA ILE A 243 7.36 -3.79 -21.26
C ILE A 243 8.47 -4.78 -20.91
N LEU A 244 9.62 -4.27 -20.45
CA LEU A 244 10.72 -5.13 -20.01
C LEU A 244 10.31 -5.97 -18.79
N ALA A 245 9.57 -5.38 -17.82
CA ALA A 245 9.05 -6.11 -16.67
C ALA A 245 8.12 -7.25 -17.08
N ILE A 246 7.20 -7.00 -18.00
CA ILE A 246 6.27 -8.00 -18.55
C ILE A 246 7.05 -9.15 -19.18
N ALA A 247 8.02 -8.83 -20.05
CA ALA A 247 8.85 -9.84 -20.70
C ALA A 247 9.64 -10.69 -19.68
N MET A 248 10.24 -10.05 -18.68
CA MET A 248 10.99 -10.75 -17.63
C MET A 248 10.07 -11.60 -16.74
N ALA A 249 8.93 -11.07 -16.32
CA ALA A 249 7.96 -11.82 -15.50
C ALA A 249 7.38 -13.03 -16.25
N ALA A 250 7.11 -12.89 -17.55
CA ALA A 250 6.66 -13.99 -18.39
C ALA A 250 7.72 -15.09 -18.58
N LEU A 251 9.00 -14.72 -18.65
CA LEU A 251 10.12 -15.68 -18.78
C LEU A 251 10.40 -16.40 -17.47
N LEU A 252 10.38 -15.69 -16.35
CA LEU A 252 10.71 -16.23 -15.03
C LEU A 252 9.55 -17.02 -14.42
N GLY A 253 8.33 -16.76 -14.86
CA GLY A 253 7.10 -17.37 -14.31
C GLY A 253 6.66 -16.76 -12.97
N PRO A 254 5.55 -17.28 -12.40
CA PRO A 254 4.97 -16.74 -11.16
C PRO A 254 5.89 -16.99 -9.95
N GLY A 255 5.86 -16.06 -9.00
CA GLY A 255 6.61 -16.17 -7.76
C GLY A 255 7.10 -14.80 -7.27
N MET A 256 7.08 -14.61 -5.95
CA MET A 256 7.48 -13.35 -5.31
C MET A 256 8.89 -12.91 -5.72
N LEU A 257 9.85 -13.84 -5.69
CA LEU A 257 11.24 -13.57 -6.08
C LEU A 257 11.35 -13.23 -7.57
N ASN A 258 10.64 -13.96 -8.43
CA ASN A 258 10.68 -13.75 -9.87
C ASN A 258 10.15 -12.38 -10.28
N ILE A 259 9.03 -11.95 -9.66
CA ILE A 259 8.47 -10.62 -9.87
C ILE A 259 9.45 -9.55 -9.36
N ALA A 260 10.03 -9.76 -8.17
CA ALA A 260 11.02 -8.83 -7.62
C ALA A 260 12.26 -8.70 -8.53
N ILE A 261 12.76 -9.79 -9.11
CA ILE A 261 13.86 -9.78 -10.09
C ILE A 261 13.45 -9.02 -11.36
N ALA A 262 12.25 -9.28 -11.89
CA ALA A 262 11.75 -8.59 -13.09
C ALA A 262 11.71 -7.07 -12.88
N ILE A 263 11.23 -6.62 -11.72
CA ILE A 263 11.20 -5.22 -11.35
C ILE A 263 12.62 -4.69 -11.08
N ALA A 264 13.47 -5.45 -10.39
CA ALA A 264 14.81 -5.03 -10.06
C ALA A 264 15.67 -4.69 -11.29
N VAL A 265 15.59 -5.50 -12.34
CA VAL A 265 16.35 -5.30 -13.59
C VAL A 265 16.09 -3.92 -14.19
N ILE A 266 14.86 -3.42 -14.11
CA ILE A 266 14.47 -2.12 -14.69
C ILE A 266 15.11 -0.98 -13.91
N TYR A 267 15.24 -1.13 -12.57
CA TYR A 267 15.69 -0.05 -11.70
C TYR A 267 17.19 -0.08 -11.38
N VAL A 268 17.92 -1.14 -11.69
CA VAL A 268 19.39 -1.18 -11.58
C VAL A 268 20.06 0.01 -12.31
N PRO A 269 19.69 0.37 -13.57
CA PRO A 269 20.28 1.51 -14.26
C PRO A 269 20.02 2.85 -13.57
N VAL A 270 18.91 3.00 -12.86
CA VAL A 270 18.55 4.23 -12.13
C VAL A 270 19.54 4.46 -10.98
N TYR A 271 19.77 3.44 -10.15
CA TYR A 271 20.78 3.51 -9.07
C TYR A 271 22.18 3.70 -9.63
N PHE A 272 22.53 2.95 -10.67
CA PHE A 272 23.84 3.09 -11.32
C PHE A 272 24.13 4.52 -11.76
N ARG A 273 23.23 5.14 -12.50
CA ARG A 273 23.41 6.50 -13.02
C ARG A 273 23.49 7.54 -11.91
N LEU A 274 22.60 7.45 -10.91
CA LEU A 274 22.61 8.37 -9.77
C LEU A 274 23.95 8.30 -9.04
N VAL A 275 24.35 7.09 -8.63
CA VAL A 275 25.58 6.88 -7.86
C VAL A 275 26.81 7.27 -8.67
N ARG A 276 26.89 6.87 -9.93
CA ARG A 276 27.96 7.24 -10.85
C ARG A 276 28.10 8.76 -10.97
N SER A 277 27.00 9.47 -11.18
CA SER A 277 26.99 10.93 -11.29
C SER A 277 27.51 11.61 -10.02
N LYS A 278 27.06 11.15 -8.85
CA LYS A 278 27.54 11.66 -7.55
C LYS A 278 29.01 11.38 -7.31
N VAL A 279 29.49 10.19 -7.65
CA VAL A 279 30.90 9.81 -7.52
C VAL A 279 31.78 10.69 -8.42
N LEU A 280 31.34 10.94 -9.67
CA LEU A 280 32.06 11.83 -10.58
C LEU A 280 32.20 13.25 -10.04
N SER A 281 31.17 13.78 -9.39
CA SER A 281 31.21 15.10 -8.75
C SER A 281 32.12 15.10 -7.52
N ILE A 282 31.97 14.10 -6.62
CA ILE A 282 32.69 14.05 -5.34
C ILE A 282 34.18 13.81 -5.57
N LYS A 283 34.60 13.04 -6.55
CA LYS A 283 36.03 12.71 -6.77
C LYS A 283 36.88 13.91 -7.20
N GLU A 284 36.25 15.03 -7.60
CA GLU A 284 36.90 16.26 -8.01
C GLU A 284 37.00 17.28 -6.86
N GLU A 285 36.49 16.95 -5.68
CA GLU A 285 36.58 17.80 -4.50
C GLU A 285 37.99 17.86 -3.94
N VAL A 286 38.38 19.04 -3.45
CA VAL A 286 39.76 19.34 -2.96
C VAL A 286 40.19 18.36 -1.86
N TYR A 287 39.31 17.97 -0.97
CA TYR A 287 39.66 17.03 0.11
C TYR A 287 40.00 15.62 -0.41
N ILE A 288 39.41 15.18 -1.55
CA ILE A 288 39.75 13.91 -2.21
C ILE A 288 41.14 14.01 -2.84
N GLU A 289 41.49 15.14 -3.47
CA GLU A 289 42.81 15.39 -4.03
C GLU A 289 43.89 15.42 -2.92
N ALA A 290 43.59 16.09 -1.80
CA ALA A 290 44.47 16.09 -0.63
C ALA A 290 44.69 14.68 -0.07
N ALA A 291 43.62 13.88 0.10
CA ALA A 291 43.74 12.49 0.57
C ALA A 291 44.61 11.66 -0.38
N ARG A 292 44.45 11.85 -1.70
CA ARG A 292 45.24 11.15 -2.72
C ARG A 292 46.72 11.57 -2.66
N SER A 293 47.01 12.86 -2.49
CA SER A 293 48.35 13.40 -2.34
C SER A 293 49.07 12.91 -1.09
N LEU A 294 48.33 12.61 -0.03
CA LEU A 294 48.83 11.99 1.19
C LEU A 294 49.02 10.47 1.08
N GLY A 295 48.73 9.87 -0.10
CA GLY A 295 48.96 8.46 -0.35
C GLY A 295 47.83 7.55 0.09
N ALA A 296 46.61 8.07 0.34
CA ALA A 296 45.47 7.23 0.69
C ALA A 296 45.14 6.24 -0.41
N ALA A 297 44.92 4.95 -0.03
CA ALA A 297 44.55 3.89 -0.97
C ALA A 297 43.16 4.17 -1.61
N ALA A 298 43.01 3.76 -2.87
CA ALA A 298 41.74 3.95 -3.61
C ALA A 298 40.51 3.40 -2.86
N ALA A 299 40.63 2.23 -2.22
CA ALA A 299 39.55 1.64 -1.40
C ALA A 299 39.21 2.52 -0.17
N THR A 300 40.21 3.16 0.46
CA THR A 300 40.02 4.08 1.58
C THR A 300 39.27 5.33 1.10
N ILE A 301 39.69 5.91 -0.03
CA ILE A 301 39.01 7.05 -0.62
C ILE A 301 37.56 6.72 -0.95
N LEU A 302 37.33 5.60 -1.61
CA LEU A 302 35.98 5.19 -1.98
C LEU A 302 35.08 4.93 -0.77
N GLY A 303 35.58 4.19 0.24
CA GLY A 303 34.81 3.77 1.40
C GLY A 303 34.59 4.84 2.45
N LEU A 304 35.61 5.66 2.75
CA LEU A 304 35.54 6.64 3.84
C LEU A 304 35.16 8.07 3.38
N TYR A 305 35.46 8.42 2.14
CA TYR A 305 35.21 9.77 1.67
C TYR A 305 34.09 9.85 0.62
N VAL A 306 34.06 8.91 -0.36
CA VAL A 306 33.07 8.99 -1.44
C VAL A 306 31.74 8.39 -1.01
N PHE A 307 31.73 7.14 -0.56
CA PHE A 307 30.49 6.41 -0.26
C PHE A 307 29.59 7.11 0.77
N PRO A 308 30.11 7.60 1.93
CA PRO A 308 29.27 8.31 2.89
C PRO A 308 28.57 9.55 2.32
N ASN A 309 29.23 10.24 1.39
CA ASN A 309 28.67 11.43 0.73
C ASN A 309 27.63 11.09 -0.34
N VAL A 310 27.57 9.84 -0.79
CA VAL A 310 26.53 9.34 -1.72
C VAL A 310 25.28 8.83 -0.99
N ILE A 311 25.41 8.39 0.28
CA ILE A 311 24.32 7.80 1.07
C ILE A 311 23.04 8.66 1.08
N PRO A 312 23.08 9.98 1.30
CA PRO A 312 21.88 10.81 1.30
C PRO A 312 21.07 10.65 0.01
N SER A 313 21.75 10.70 -1.14
CA SER A 313 21.09 10.51 -2.44
C SER A 313 20.56 9.09 -2.65
N ILE A 314 21.24 8.07 -2.10
CA ILE A 314 20.77 6.68 -2.15
C ILE A 314 19.47 6.53 -1.35
N VAL A 315 19.38 7.11 -0.16
CA VAL A 315 18.17 7.02 0.69
C VAL A 315 16.95 7.64 0.01
N VAL A 316 17.15 8.80 -0.63
CA VAL A 316 16.09 9.48 -1.38
C VAL A 316 15.60 8.60 -2.55
N ILE A 317 16.53 8.15 -3.42
CA ILE A 317 16.14 7.36 -4.59
C ILE A 317 15.56 6.00 -4.19
N PHE A 318 15.97 5.43 -3.04
CA PHE A 318 15.40 4.19 -2.54
C PHE A 318 13.91 4.35 -2.23
N SER A 319 13.50 5.43 -1.56
CA SER A 319 12.09 5.70 -1.26
C SER A 319 11.25 5.84 -2.53
N VAL A 320 11.73 6.64 -3.49
CA VAL A 320 11.06 6.81 -4.79
C VAL A 320 10.97 5.49 -5.55
N ASN A 321 12.04 4.70 -5.52
CA ASN A 321 12.09 3.43 -6.22
C ASN A 321 11.15 2.38 -5.62
N VAL A 322 10.94 2.38 -4.31
CA VAL A 322 9.90 1.54 -3.68
C VAL A 322 8.52 1.95 -4.17
N ALA A 323 8.22 3.26 -4.27
CA ALA A 323 6.95 3.76 -4.80
C ALA A 323 6.71 3.28 -6.25
N ASP A 324 7.70 3.40 -7.10
CA ASP A 324 7.65 2.96 -8.50
C ASP A 324 7.52 1.43 -8.60
N SER A 325 8.20 0.69 -7.71
CA SER A 325 8.13 -0.78 -7.64
C SER A 325 6.72 -1.25 -7.25
N ILE A 326 6.02 -0.54 -6.35
CA ILE A 326 4.63 -0.82 -6.00
C ILE A 326 3.72 -0.68 -7.22
N LEU A 327 3.86 0.40 -7.98
CA LEU A 327 3.07 0.62 -9.20
C LEU A 327 3.36 -0.43 -10.28
N THR A 328 4.64 -0.79 -10.44
CA THR A 328 5.07 -1.80 -11.42
C THR A 328 4.56 -3.18 -11.03
N GLU A 329 4.64 -3.54 -9.75
CA GLU A 329 4.11 -4.79 -9.20
C GLU A 329 2.59 -4.87 -9.42
N ALA A 330 1.84 -3.84 -9.02
CA ALA A 330 0.40 -3.77 -9.20
C ALA A 330 0.01 -3.86 -10.70
N GLY A 331 0.80 -3.25 -11.59
CA GLY A 331 0.62 -3.35 -13.04
C GLY A 331 0.84 -4.77 -13.56
N LEU A 332 1.91 -5.45 -13.13
CA LEU A 332 2.18 -6.84 -13.50
C LEU A 332 1.07 -7.79 -12.99
N SER A 333 0.68 -7.65 -11.73
CA SER A 333 -0.40 -8.42 -11.11
C SER A 333 -1.76 -8.17 -11.80
N PHE A 334 -2.06 -6.92 -12.17
CA PHE A 334 -3.26 -6.55 -12.93
C PHE A 334 -3.31 -7.23 -14.31
N LEU A 335 -2.15 -7.43 -14.94
CA LEU A 335 -2.02 -8.13 -16.22
C LEU A 335 -1.99 -9.67 -16.07
N GLY A 336 -2.03 -10.19 -14.84
CA GLY A 336 -2.02 -11.62 -14.54
C GLY A 336 -0.64 -12.24 -14.45
N LEU A 337 0.40 -11.41 -14.36
CA LEU A 337 1.80 -11.84 -14.18
C LEU A 337 2.28 -11.75 -12.72
N GLY A 338 1.34 -11.49 -11.80
CA GLY A 338 1.56 -11.43 -10.37
C GLY A 338 1.61 -12.80 -9.69
N LEU A 339 1.32 -12.81 -8.39
CA LEU A 339 1.18 -14.06 -7.65
C LEU A 339 -0.14 -14.76 -8.00
N PRO A 340 -0.12 -16.11 -8.09
CA PRO A 340 -1.35 -16.84 -8.41
C PRO A 340 -2.34 -16.77 -7.25
N PRO A 341 -3.68 -16.79 -7.57
CA PRO A 341 -4.68 -16.96 -6.55
C PRO A 341 -4.47 -18.28 -5.80
N PRO A 342 -4.84 -18.36 -4.51
CA PRO A 342 -5.71 -17.44 -3.77
C PRO A 342 -4.97 -16.31 -3.04
N THR A 343 -3.66 -16.12 -3.24
CA THR A 343 -2.84 -15.14 -2.53
C THR A 343 -3.46 -13.74 -2.61
N PRO A 344 -3.61 -13.01 -1.47
CA PRO A 344 -4.07 -11.65 -1.48
C PRO A 344 -3.05 -10.74 -2.18
N ASP A 345 -3.52 -10.01 -3.21
CA ASP A 345 -2.69 -9.13 -4.04
C ASP A 345 -3.61 -8.04 -4.61
N TRP A 346 -3.27 -6.77 -4.37
CA TRP A 346 -4.11 -5.64 -4.75
C TRP A 346 -4.24 -5.47 -6.27
N GLY A 347 -3.18 -5.72 -7.03
CA GLY A 347 -3.18 -5.66 -8.48
C GLY A 347 -4.06 -6.75 -9.09
N PHE A 348 -3.98 -7.97 -8.57
CA PHE A 348 -4.83 -9.08 -8.97
C PHE A 348 -6.31 -8.80 -8.62
N ASP A 349 -6.60 -8.29 -7.42
CA ASP A 349 -7.97 -7.99 -7.00
C ASP A 349 -8.60 -6.91 -7.89
N LEU A 350 -7.84 -5.87 -8.29
CA LEU A 350 -8.26 -4.90 -9.30
C LEU A 350 -8.62 -5.57 -10.64
N SER A 351 -7.77 -6.46 -11.12
CA SER A 351 -7.99 -7.17 -12.38
C SER A 351 -9.23 -8.06 -12.34
N ALA A 352 -9.41 -8.80 -11.24
CA ALA A 352 -10.57 -9.66 -11.04
C ALA A 352 -11.88 -8.85 -10.90
N GLY A 353 -11.80 -7.70 -10.21
CA GLY A 353 -12.95 -6.84 -9.91
C GLY A 353 -13.46 -5.99 -11.08
N LYS A 354 -12.57 -5.59 -12.01
CA LYS A 354 -12.90 -4.61 -13.09
C LYS A 354 -14.14 -4.94 -13.90
N ARG A 355 -14.41 -6.24 -14.16
CA ARG A 355 -15.56 -6.71 -14.94
C ARG A 355 -16.91 -6.53 -14.24
N PHE A 356 -16.90 -6.34 -12.91
CA PHE A 356 -18.11 -6.23 -12.10
C PHE A 356 -18.54 -4.80 -11.80
N VAL A 357 -17.71 -3.82 -12.14
CA VAL A 357 -18.00 -2.39 -11.95
C VAL A 357 -19.28 -1.93 -12.66
N PRO A 358 -19.52 -2.33 -13.93
CA PRO A 358 -20.77 -1.96 -14.62
C PRO A 358 -22.02 -2.50 -13.92
N SER A 359 -21.89 -3.57 -13.12
CA SER A 359 -22.98 -4.14 -12.32
C SER A 359 -23.16 -3.43 -10.97
N GLY A 360 -22.34 -2.41 -10.67
CA GLY A 360 -22.43 -1.59 -9.46
C GLY A 360 -21.61 -2.10 -8.26
N TYR A 361 -20.73 -3.08 -8.46
CA TYR A 361 -19.85 -3.64 -7.41
C TYR A 361 -18.52 -2.88 -7.34
N TRP A 362 -18.58 -1.56 -7.15
CA TRP A 362 -17.46 -0.63 -7.20
C TRP A 362 -16.40 -0.85 -6.11
N TRP A 363 -16.80 -1.34 -4.93
CA TRP A 363 -15.91 -1.51 -3.77
C TRP A 363 -14.78 -2.49 -4.01
N ILE A 364 -15.00 -3.50 -4.86
CA ILE A 364 -14.02 -4.56 -5.16
C ILE A 364 -12.75 -3.98 -5.81
N ILE A 365 -12.87 -2.87 -6.55
CA ILE A 365 -11.73 -2.22 -7.18
C ILE A 365 -11.28 -0.95 -6.45
N THR A 366 -12.23 -0.22 -5.86
CA THR A 366 -11.92 1.09 -5.25
C THR A 366 -10.98 0.95 -4.05
N PHE A 367 -11.24 -0.01 -3.17
CA PHE A 367 -10.42 -0.18 -1.98
C PHE A 367 -9.00 -0.68 -2.28
N PRO A 368 -8.77 -1.73 -3.08
CA PRO A 368 -7.41 -2.10 -3.47
C PRO A 368 -6.69 -0.99 -4.24
N GLY A 369 -7.37 -0.31 -5.17
CA GLY A 369 -6.79 0.81 -5.92
C GLY A 369 -6.41 1.98 -5.03
N MET A 370 -7.23 2.30 -4.04
CA MET A 370 -6.92 3.34 -3.05
C MET A 370 -5.70 2.97 -2.20
N MET A 371 -5.54 1.71 -1.81
CA MET A 371 -4.38 1.27 -1.05
C MET A 371 -3.08 1.35 -1.85
N ILE A 372 -3.10 0.99 -3.13
CA ILE A 372 -1.95 1.18 -4.04
C ILE A 372 -1.59 2.67 -4.11
N ALA A 373 -2.58 3.54 -4.32
CA ALA A 373 -2.37 4.98 -4.39
C ALA A 373 -1.80 5.56 -3.08
N LEU A 374 -2.38 5.19 -1.93
CA LEU A 374 -1.94 5.66 -0.61
C LEU A 374 -0.50 5.20 -0.30
N LEU A 375 -0.19 3.93 -0.58
CA LEU A 375 1.15 3.39 -0.32
C LEU A 375 2.20 4.05 -1.21
N THR A 376 1.90 4.23 -2.50
CA THR A 376 2.78 4.93 -3.45
C THR A 376 2.99 6.39 -3.05
N LEU A 377 1.91 7.11 -2.71
CA LEU A 377 1.99 8.49 -2.23
C LEU A 377 2.84 8.60 -0.96
N GLY A 378 2.65 7.69 -0.01
CA GLY A 378 3.43 7.68 1.23
C GLY A 378 4.94 7.60 0.98
N PHE A 379 5.38 6.67 0.12
CA PHE A 379 6.80 6.54 -0.24
C PHE A 379 7.31 7.71 -1.07
N SER A 380 6.53 8.25 -2.01
CA SER A 380 6.90 9.42 -2.80
C SER A 380 7.09 10.66 -1.92
N MET A 381 6.13 10.92 -1.02
CA MET A 381 6.20 12.05 -0.08
C MET A 381 7.37 11.91 0.90
N LEU A 382 7.65 10.68 1.37
CA LEU A 382 8.82 10.43 2.21
C LEU A 382 10.11 10.69 1.44
N GLY A 383 10.21 10.23 0.19
CA GLY A 383 11.37 10.45 -0.66
C GLY A 383 11.64 11.91 -0.94
N GLU A 384 10.60 12.68 -1.25
CA GLU A 384 10.69 14.11 -1.50
C GLU A 384 11.14 14.88 -0.26
N GLY A 385 10.54 14.62 0.88
CA GLY A 385 10.93 15.23 2.14
C GLY A 385 12.32 14.84 2.63
N LEU A 386 12.74 13.60 2.43
CA LEU A 386 14.12 13.18 2.73
C LEU A 386 15.13 13.89 1.82
N ASN A 387 14.79 14.14 0.56
CA ASN A 387 15.65 14.89 -0.34
C ASN A 387 15.93 16.30 0.17
N GLU A 388 14.92 16.96 0.69
CA GLU A 388 15.06 18.32 1.22
C GLU A 388 15.83 18.36 2.54
N ILE A 389 15.50 17.44 3.47
CA ILE A 389 16.18 17.36 4.77
C ILE A 389 17.67 16.99 4.61
N LEU A 390 18.00 16.12 3.67
CA LEU A 390 19.34 15.59 3.47
C LEU A 390 20.19 16.44 2.51
N ASN A 391 19.61 17.43 1.81
CA ASN A 391 20.30 18.30 0.87
C ASN A 391 20.33 19.76 1.36
N PRO A 392 21.27 20.15 2.24
CA PRO A 392 21.30 21.48 2.87
C PRO A 392 21.52 22.63 1.89
N ARG A 393 21.94 22.37 0.66
CA ARG A 393 22.15 23.40 -0.38
C ARG A 393 20.87 24.05 -0.90
N LEU A 394 19.68 23.46 -0.61
CA LEU A 394 18.39 24.02 -1.01
C LEU A 394 17.81 25.01 0.03
N THR A 395 18.43 25.11 1.21
CA THR A 395 17.96 25.94 2.32
C THR A 395 18.68 27.30 2.46
N GLU A 396 19.63 27.62 1.59
CA GLU A 396 20.40 28.87 1.61
C GLU A 396 19.86 29.96 0.67
N ASN A 397 18.59 29.94 0.26
CA ASN A 397 17.97 31.04 -0.48
C ASN A 397 16.89 31.76 0.32
#